data_2caefaf393af7f3c2fdb6aba73867de3
#
_entry.id   2caefaf393af7f3c2fdb6aba73867de3
#
_cell.length_a   1.000
_cell.length_b   1.000
_cell.length_c   1.000
_cell.angle_alpha   90.00
_cell.angle_beta   90.00
_cell.angle_gamma   90.00
#
_symmetry.space_group_name_H-M   'P 1'
#
loop_
_entity.id
_entity.type
_entity.pdbx_description
1 polymer ?
#
loop_
_entity_poly.entity_id
_entity_poly.type
_entity_poly.pdbx_seq_one_letter_code
_entity_poly.pdbx_strand_id
1 'polypeptide(L)'
;VLSISGPKYESTETAREQSEKLCAHLKNLGAEQLEGFPLLVISDDGEFAARTMNNFLWVTFTRSNPSHDIYGMDEFVENKHWGCKAPIIIDARIKPHHAPLLDEDADVEKRVDALGAKGGSLHGII
;
A
#
# COMPACT_ATOMS: atom_id res chain seq x y z
N VAL A 1 2.62 -11.78 0.58
CA VAL A 1 1.95 -10.50 0.80
C VAL A 1 0.46 -10.65 0.50
N LEU A 2 -0.38 -10.07 1.33
CA LEU A 2 -1.81 -10.01 1.14
C LEU A 2 -2.22 -8.55 0.91
N SER A 3 -3.00 -8.28 -0.15
CA SER A 3 -3.62 -6.97 -0.39
C SER A 3 -5.12 -7.08 -0.27
N ILE A 4 -5.72 -6.14 0.46
CA ILE A 4 -7.16 -6.07 0.67
C ILE A 4 -7.70 -4.69 0.32
N SER A 5 -8.92 -4.63 -0.21
CA SER A 5 -9.63 -3.37 -0.39
C SER A 5 -10.24 -2.93 0.94
N GLY A 6 -9.86 -1.75 1.40
CA GLY A 6 -10.43 -1.11 2.59
C GLY A 6 -11.60 -0.19 2.25
N PRO A 7 -12.38 0.24 3.26
CA PRO A 7 -13.32 1.33 3.08
C PRO A 7 -12.57 2.63 2.78
N LYS A 8 -13.26 3.61 2.19
CA LYS A 8 -12.67 4.93 1.93
C LYS A 8 -12.08 5.51 3.21
N TYR A 9 -10.87 6.08 3.10
CA TYR A 9 -10.25 6.79 4.23
C TYR A 9 -11.06 8.03 4.60
N GLU A 10 -11.30 8.23 5.88
CA GLU A 10 -12.05 9.37 6.41
C GLU A 10 -11.16 10.25 7.30
N SER A 11 -10.55 9.68 8.32
CA SER A 11 -9.65 10.36 9.24
C SER A 11 -8.60 9.39 9.81
N THR A 12 -7.57 9.94 10.43
CA THR A 12 -6.54 9.15 11.11
C THR A 12 -7.12 8.32 12.25
N GLU A 13 -8.07 8.88 13.01
CA GLU A 13 -8.74 8.21 14.13
C GLU A 13 -9.54 7.01 13.62
N THR A 14 -10.37 7.23 12.58
CA THR A 14 -11.17 6.14 11.97
C THR A 14 -10.29 5.07 11.37
N ALA A 15 -9.20 5.44 10.70
CA ALA A 15 -8.24 4.49 10.12
C ALA A 15 -7.59 3.63 11.21
N ARG A 16 -7.22 4.23 12.33
CA ARG A 16 -6.66 3.52 13.48
C ARG A 16 -7.64 2.52 14.08
N GLU A 17 -8.88 2.95 14.34
CA GLU A 17 -9.93 2.05 14.84
C GLU A 17 -10.20 0.87 13.91
N GLN A 18 -10.22 1.11 12.60
CA GLN A 18 -10.39 0.06 11.59
C GLN A 18 -9.23 -0.93 11.61
N SER A 19 -7.99 -0.43 11.72
CA SER A 19 -6.79 -1.26 11.80
C SER A 19 -6.72 -2.07 13.09
N GLU A 20 -7.12 -1.49 14.23
CA GLU A 20 -7.23 -2.20 15.51
C GLU A 20 -8.28 -3.33 15.46
N LYS A 21 -9.45 -3.07 14.85
CA LYS A 21 -10.49 -4.09 14.61
C LYS A 21 -9.98 -5.20 13.70
N LEU A 22 -9.23 -4.85 12.65
CA LEU A 22 -8.62 -5.83 11.76
C LEU A 22 -7.58 -6.68 12.51
N CYS A 23 -6.70 -6.07 13.30
CA CYS A 23 -5.74 -6.79 14.14
C CYS A 23 -6.44 -7.77 15.08
N ALA A 24 -7.52 -7.35 15.74
CA ALA A 24 -8.31 -8.21 16.62
C ALA A 24 -8.93 -9.38 15.86
N HIS A 25 -9.45 -9.15 14.65
CA HIS A 25 -9.99 -10.20 13.79
C HIS A 25 -8.90 -11.21 13.36
N LEU A 26 -7.76 -10.72 12.89
CA LEU A 26 -6.63 -11.56 12.49
C LEU A 26 -6.10 -12.41 13.65
N LYS A 27 -6.06 -11.85 14.85
CA LYS A 27 -5.67 -12.57 16.06
C LYS A 27 -6.62 -13.75 16.36
N ASN A 28 -7.92 -13.57 16.10
CA ASN A 28 -8.93 -14.62 16.27
C ASN A 28 -8.86 -15.71 15.20
N LEU A 29 -8.35 -15.41 14.01
CA LEU A 29 -8.14 -16.41 12.95
C LEU A 29 -7.07 -17.44 13.32
N GLY A 30 -6.10 -17.04 14.14
CA GLY A 30 -4.99 -17.89 14.56
C GLY A 30 -3.77 -17.83 13.62
N ALA A 31 -2.61 -18.11 14.20
CA ALA A 31 -1.33 -17.98 13.51
C ALA A 31 -1.18 -18.88 12.28
N GLU A 32 -1.79 -20.08 12.31
CA GLU A 32 -1.70 -21.03 11.19
C GLU A 32 -2.32 -20.51 9.90
N GLN A 33 -3.42 -19.72 10.00
CA GLN A 33 -4.07 -19.14 8.82
C GLN A 33 -3.32 -17.93 8.25
N LEU A 34 -2.45 -17.34 9.05
CA LEU A 34 -1.63 -16.18 8.66
C LEU A 34 -0.21 -16.57 8.25
N GLU A 35 0.11 -17.88 8.34
CA GLU A 35 1.41 -18.38 7.92
C GLU A 35 1.67 -18.10 6.42
N GLY A 36 2.84 -17.57 6.10
CA GLY A 36 3.18 -17.15 4.73
C GLY A 36 2.72 -15.75 4.34
N PHE A 37 1.96 -15.06 5.20
CA PHE A 37 1.49 -13.68 4.96
C PHE A 37 2.08 -12.68 5.99
N PRO A 38 3.39 -12.42 5.97
CA PRO A 38 4.00 -11.51 6.94
C PRO A 38 3.61 -10.05 6.76
N LEU A 39 3.03 -9.69 5.61
CA LEU A 39 2.66 -8.32 5.25
C LEU A 39 1.26 -8.30 4.65
N LEU A 40 0.42 -7.40 5.19
CA LEU A 40 -0.91 -7.09 4.71
C LEU A 40 -0.98 -5.60 4.34
N VAL A 41 -1.46 -5.30 3.14
CA VAL A 41 -1.64 -3.92 2.66
C VAL A 41 -3.12 -3.64 2.47
N ILE A 42 -3.62 -2.58 3.11
CA ILE A 42 -4.97 -2.04 2.91
C ILE A 42 -4.86 -0.95 1.85
N SER A 43 -5.62 -1.05 0.77
CA SER A 43 -5.65 -0.06 -0.30
C SER A 43 -7.09 0.21 -0.75
N ASP A 44 -7.29 1.20 -1.62
CA ASP A 44 -8.62 1.47 -2.20
C ASP A 44 -9.02 0.39 -3.20
N ASP A 45 -8.02 -0.21 -3.89
CA ASP A 45 -8.17 -1.30 -4.84
C ASP A 45 -7.09 -2.37 -4.59
N GLY A 46 -7.47 -3.37 -3.80
CA GLY A 46 -6.59 -4.48 -3.44
C GLY A 46 -6.25 -5.38 -4.63
N GLU A 47 -7.15 -5.52 -5.60
CA GLU A 47 -6.91 -6.29 -6.82
C GLU A 47 -5.85 -5.61 -7.70
N PHE A 48 -5.97 -4.31 -7.92
CA PHE A 48 -4.95 -3.53 -8.63
C PHE A 48 -3.59 -3.66 -7.94
N ALA A 49 -3.53 -3.48 -6.63
CA ALA A 49 -2.30 -3.57 -5.87
C ALA A 49 -1.66 -4.97 -5.93
N ALA A 50 -2.47 -6.04 -6.00
CA ALA A 50 -1.99 -7.42 -6.07
C ALA A 50 -1.59 -7.88 -7.48
N ARG A 51 -1.97 -7.15 -8.52
CA ARG A 51 -1.82 -7.59 -9.93
C ARG A 51 -0.38 -7.73 -10.38
N THR A 52 0.50 -6.81 -9.98
CA THR A 52 1.93 -6.83 -10.29
C THR A 52 2.76 -6.35 -9.11
N MET A 53 4.04 -6.72 -9.07
CA MET A 53 4.98 -6.20 -8.07
C MET A 53 5.12 -4.68 -8.16
N ASN A 54 5.12 -4.12 -9.37
CA ASN A 54 5.19 -2.67 -9.57
C ASN A 54 3.99 -1.95 -8.94
N ASN A 55 2.77 -2.43 -9.19
CA ASN A 55 1.57 -1.88 -8.58
C ASN A 55 1.63 -1.96 -7.06
N PHE A 56 2.02 -3.12 -6.53
CA PHE A 56 2.19 -3.32 -5.10
C PHE A 56 3.15 -2.32 -4.47
N LEU A 57 4.36 -2.20 -5.03
CA LEU A 57 5.37 -1.27 -4.52
C LEU A 57 4.90 0.18 -4.64
N TRP A 58 4.33 0.54 -5.80
CA TRP A 58 3.84 1.88 -6.03
C TRP A 58 2.74 2.26 -5.02
N VAL A 59 1.67 1.47 -4.91
CA VAL A 59 0.57 1.72 -3.98
C VAL A 59 1.08 1.80 -2.54
N THR A 60 1.84 0.79 -2.11
CA THR A 60 2.27 0.66 -0.72
C THR A 60 3.15 1.83 -0.29
N PHE A 61 4.14 2.21 -1.09
CA PHE A 61 5.15 3.18 -0.67
C PHE A 61 4.87 4.62 -1.09
N THR A 62 3.91 4.87 -1.98
CA THR A 62 3.50 6.24 -2.32
C THR A 62 2.29 6.72 -1.53
N ARG A 63 1.51 5.80 -0.93
CA ARG A 63 0.27 6.11 -0.22
C ARG A 63 0.31 5.80 1.28
N SER A 64 1.47 5.47 1.83
CA SER A 64 1.64 5.27 3.26
C SER A 64 2.73 6.14 3.84
N ASN A 65 2.51 6.59 5.08
CA ASN A 65 3.51 7.24 5.90
C ASN A 65 3.92 6.29 7.02
N PRO A 66 5.18 5.82 7.07
CA PRO A 66 5.62 4.86 8.07
C PRO A 66 5.39 5.27 9.53
N SER A 67 5.29 6.57 9.80
CA SER A 67 5.08 7.07 11.17
C SER A 67 3.61 7.00 11.64
N HIS A 68 2.65 6.79 10.72
CA HIS A 68 1.21 6.86 11.03
C HIS A 68 0.40 5.69 10.49
N ASP A 69 0.88 5.04 9.42
CA ASP A 69 0.11 4.10 8.62
C ASP A 69 0.56 2.64 8.77
N ILE A 70 1.46 2.37 9.73
CA ILE A 70 1.92 1.02 10.05
C ILE A 70 1.30 0.56 11.36
N TYR A 71 0.73 -0.62 11.32
CA TYR A 71 0.05 -1.27 12.45
C TYR A 71 0.49 -2.73 12.55
N GLY A 72 0.25 -3.34 13.70
CA GLY A 72 0.52 -4.76 13.89
C GLY A 72 -0.20 -5.36 15.08
N MET A 73 -0.21 -6.68 15.16
CA MET A 73 -0.76 -7.38 16.32
C MET A 73 0.22 -7.33 17.49
N ASP A 74 -0.33 -7.17 18.71
CA ASP A 74 0.47 -7.15 19.95
C ASP A 74 1.70 -6.21 19.84
N GLU A 75 1.45 -4.96 19.39
CA GLU A 75 2.47 -3.93 19.26
C GLU A 75 3.19 -3.69 20.58
N PHE A 76 4.50 -3.46 20.51
CA PHE A 76 5.33 -3.10 21.66
C PHE A 76 6.38 -2.05 21.29
N VAL A 77 6.87 -1.34 22.28
CA VAL A 77 8.04 -0.47 22.14
C VAL A 77 9.06 -0.88 23.21
N GLU A 78 10.20 -1.34 22.75
CA GLU A 78 11.31 -1.70 23.61
C GLU A 78 12.58 -0.96 23.19
N ASN A 79 13.26 -0.30 24.12
CA ASN A 79 14.46 0.48 23.83
C ASN A 79 14.30 1.48 22.67
N LYS A 80 13.12 2.12 22.55
CA LYS A 80 12.72 3.04 21.48
C LYS A 80 12.55 2.36 20.11
N HIS A 81 12.52 1.05 20.03
CA HIS A 81 12.19 0.28 18.83
C HIS A 81 10.76 -0.20 18.89
N TRP A 82 9.99 0.15 17.87
CA TRP A 82 8.64 -0.39 17.68
C TRP A 82 8.73 -1.80 17.09
N GLY A 83 7.85 -2.67 17.52
CA GLY A 83 7.71 -4.01 16.96
C GLY A 83 6.29 -4.53 17.12
N CYS A 84 5.97 -5.60 16.41
CA CYS A 84 4.68 -6.28 16.47
C CYS A 84 4.80 -7.74 16.08
N LYS A 85 3.73 -8.52 16.30
CA LYS A 85 3.56 -9.84 15.70
C LYS A 85 3.02 -9.70 14.28
N ALA A 86 3.45 -10.58 13.40
CA ALA A 86 2.98 -10.61 12.00
C ALA A 86 1.49 -10.97 11.91
N PRO A 87 0.79 -10.48 10.87
CA PRO A 87 1.32 -9.64 9.80
C PRO A 87 1.56 -8.19 10.22
N ILE A 88 2.53 -7.53 9.60
CA ILE A 88 2.60 -6.07 9.59
C ILE A 88 1.49 -5.57 8.66
N ILE A 89 0.73 -4.58 9.11
CA ILE A 89 -0.37 -3.98 8.34
C ILE A 89 0.07 -2.58 7.90
N ILE A 90 -0.07 -2.29 6.63
CA ILE A 90 0.20 -0.97 6.06
C ILE A 90 -1.09 -0.42 5.47
N ASP A 91 -1.52 0.75 5.95
CA ASP A 91 -2.65 1.48 5.37
C ASP A 91 -2.16 2.36 4.22
N ALA A 92 -2.32 1.85 3.01
CA ALA A 92 -1.96 2.51 1.75
C ALA A 92 -3.20 3.01 0.99
N ARG A 93 -4.26 3.39 1.69
CA ARG A 93 -5.43 4.06 1.09
C ARG A 93 -5.08 5.49 0.71
N ILE A 94 -5.82 6.03 -0.26
CA ILE A 94 -5.70 7.44 -0.68
C ILE A 94 -6.13 8.34 0.47
N LYS A 95 -5.26 9.29 0.84
CA LYS A 95 -5.48 10.24 1.93
C LYS A 95 -5.43 11.69 1.40
N PRO A 96 -6.24 12.61 1.93
CA PRO A 96 -6.32 13.99 1.42
C PRO A 96 -5.00 14.77 1.48
N HIS A 97 -4.08 14.36 2.36
CA HIS A 97 -2.78 15.02 2.55
C HIS A 97 -1.66 14.41 1.70
N HIS A 98 -1.96 13.35 0.93
CA HIS A 98 -1.02 12.79 -0.04
C HIS A 98 -1.11 13.55 -1.36
N ALA A 99 -0.07 13.41 -2.19
CA ALA A 99 -0.12 13.91 -3.55
C ALA A 99 -1.32 13.31 -4.30
N PRO A 100 -1.97 14.09 -5.18
CA PRO A 100 -3.05 13.57 -6.02
C PRO A 100 -2.56 12.38 -6.84
N LEU A 101 -3.51 11.54 -7.26
CA LEU A 101 -3.24 10.47 -8.21
C LEU A 101 -2.57 11.04 -9.46
N LEU A 102 -1.64 10.30 -10.02
CA LEU A 102 -1.12 10.59 -11.33
C LEU A 102 -2.26 10.36 -12.34
N ASP A 103 -2.75 11.44 -12.93
CA ASP A 103 -3.63 11.33 -14.09
C ASP A 103 -2.75 11.07 -15.32
N GLU A 104 -2.98 9.94 -15.97
CA GLU A 104 -2.33 9.65 -17.25
C GLU A 104 -2.94 10.54 -18.32
N ASP A 105 -2.14 11.48 -18.84
CA ASP A 105 -2.52 12.31 -19.97
C ASP A 105 -2.19 11.56 -21.28
N ALA A 106 -3.24 11.12 -21.99
CA ALA A 106 -3.08 10.36 -23.23
C ALA A 106 -2.29 11.08 -24.33
N ASP A 107 -2.25 12.41 -24.33
CA ASP A 107 -1.47 13.16 -25.32
C ASP A 107 0.01 13.23 -24.89
N VAL A 108 0.29 13.29 -23.60
CA VAL A 108 1.66 13.16 -23.07
C VAL A 108 2.19 11.76 -23.33
N GLU A 109 1.40 10.71 -23.07
CA GLU A 109 1.75 9.32 -23.33
C GLU A 109 2.15 9.11 -24.79
N LYS A 110 1.31 9.51 -25.76
CA LYS A 110 1.63 9.48 -27.19
C LYS A 110 2.93 10.21 -27.56
N ARG A 111 3.21 11.35 -26.89
CA ARG A 111 4.45 12.09 -27.13
C ARG A 111 5.66 11.34 -26.61
N VAL A 112 5.55 10.69 -25.45
CA VAL A 112 6.62 9.85 -24.89
C VAL A 112 6.85 8.62 -25.76
N ASP A 113 5.80 7.94 -26.19
CA ASP A 113 5.87 6.81 -27.13
C ASP A 113 6.58 7.18 -28.43
N ALA A 114 6.25 8.35 -28.99
CA ALA A 114 6.91 8.85 -30.21
C ALA A 114 8.41 9.10 -30.00
N LEU A 115 8.84 9.53 -28.82
CA LEU A 115 10.25 9.67 -28.48
C LEU A 115 10.97 8.34 -28.34
N GLY A 116 10.30 7.29 -27.83
CA GLY A 116 10.82 5.93 -27.67
C GLY A 116 10.79 5.11 -28.98
N ALA A 117 9.92 5.48 -29.94
CA ALA A 117 9.77 4.77 -31.20
C ALA A 117 11.06 4.80 -32.06
N LYS A 118 11.13 3.87 -33.03
CA LYS A 118 12.28 3.79 -33.94
C LYS A 118 12.54 5.13 -34.67
N GLY A 119 13.68 5.73 -34.41
CA GLY A 119 14.07 7.06 -34.92
C GLY A 119 13.76 8.21 -33.96
N GLY A 120 13.11 7.95 -32.84
CA GLY A 120 12.92 8.93 -31.77
C GLY A 120 14.19 9.15 -30.96
N SER A 121 14.26 10.29 -30.27
CA SER A 121 15.46 10.71 -29.50
C SER A 121 15.78 9.83 -28.30
N LEU A 122 14.81 9.06 -27.80
CA LEU A 122 14.93 8.14 -26.67
C LEU A 122 14.86 6.67 -27.08
N HIS A 123 14.94 6.38 -28.40
CA HIS A 123 14.90 5.00 -28.90
C HIS A 123 16.02 4.15 -28.32
N GLY A 124 15.66 3.04 -27.69
CA GLY A 124 16.59 2.12 -27.01
C GLY A 124 16.99 2.54 -25.59
N ILE A 125 16.40 3.63 -25.07
CA ILE A 125 16.54 4.09 -23.68
C ILE A 125 15.27 3.75 -22.91
N ILE A 126 14.10 3.92 -23.53
CA ILE A 126 12.77 3.60 -23.00
C ILE A 126 12.02 2.69 -23.97
#